data_035a8c15d02cf9985f855fd799494beb
#
_entry.id   035a8c15d02cf9985f855fd799494beb
#
_cell.length_a   1.000
_cell.length_b   1.000
_cell.length_c   1.000
_cell.angle_alpha   90.00
_cell.angle_beta   90.00
_cell.angle_gamma   90.00
#
_symmetry.space_group_name_H-M   'P 1'
#
loop_
_entity.id
_entity.type
_entity.pdbx_description
1 polymer ?
#
loop_
_entity_poly.entity_id
_entity_poly.type
_entity_poly.pdbx_seq_one_letter_code
_entity_poly.pdbx_strand_id
1 'polypeptide(L)'
;MNRLQELHELGQSTWLNYMRRSFLQSGDLRARVAEGIQGLTANAANFEATIAAEADYDEAIWEQVTAGTPAPAIHRALIISDVQVAADYMHTIYQESHGLDGYVSLELDPVLMHDAINTVAEVRHLEAQINRANVMVEVPATPAGIEAVKTLTRDGVSLNITHVFSVDVYERVAQAYIDGLEVFLDTHSVWRFTPTSVVSFSVSAIDEAVDPLLAEKGERDLMGRTAVAQARQLVGRCQSIFSGPRWEKVARRGGRILRPKWSRTTPRNPAYADTYYIEDLICPNTVTTFSLDTLAAFLTHGRVESHVAAWPEQAESHLQRVEELGINLDAIADRLQQEYLRASEQQFQAITRRISRKREELEKAWQRAGVHGTAVHPAIMTELPTQRPAVR
;
A
#
# COMPACT_ATOMS: atom_id res chain seq x y z
N MET A 1 -26.19 7.76 -4.46
CA MET A 1 -24.85 7.75 -3.82
C MET A 1 -24.56 6.32 -3.40
N ASN A 2 -23.37 5.81 -3.67
CA ASN A 2 -22.96 4.50 -3.20
C ASN A 2 -22.13 4.63 -1.91
N ARG A 3 -21.84 3.50 -1.25
CA ARG A 3 -21.12 3.49 0.04
C ARG A 3 -19.73 4.11 0.02
N LEU A 4 -18.99 4.04 -1.11
CA LEU A 4 -17.68 4.70 -1.22
C LEU A 4 -17.83 6.23 -1.26
N GLN A 5 -18.83 6.72 -1.96
CA GLN A 5 -19.14 8.16 -1.98
C GLN A 5 -19.58 8.66 -0.60
N GLU A 6 -20.29 7.85 0.18
CA GLU A 6 -20.63 8.18 1.57
C GLU A 6 -19.38 8.26 2.46
N LEU A 7 -18.39 7.37 2.27
CA LEU A 7 -17.08 7.48 2.95
C LEU A 7 -16.36 8.80 2.60
N HIS A 8 -16.41 9.21 1.32
CA HIS A 8 -15.79 10.46 0.89
C HIS A 8 -16.46 11.68 1.56
N GLU A 9 -17.78 11.68 1.71
CA GLU A 9 -18.49 12.74 2.43
C GLU A 9 -18.10 12.81 3.91
N LEU A 10 -17.74 11.68 4.51
CA LEU A 10 -17.18 11.61 5.86
C LEU A 10 -15.68 11.94 5.91
N GLY A 11 -15.06 12.28 4.76
CA GLY A 11 -13.65 12.67 4.68
C GLY A 11 -12.64 11.53 4.71
N GLN A 12 -13.08 10.29 4.44
CA GLN A 12 -12.20 9.14 4.32
C GLN A 12 -11.98 8.76 2.86
N SER A 13 -10.71 8.65 2.44
CA SER A 13 -10.34 8.21 1.09
C SER A 13 -10.38 6.69 0.96
N THR A 14 -10.66 6.22 -0.25
CA THR A 14 -10.82 4.79 -0.57
C THR A 14 -9.78 4.34 -1.59
N TRP A 15 -8.92 3.40 -1.20
CA TRP A 15 -7.89 2.83 -2.06
C TRP A 15 -8.11 1.35 -2.31
N LEU A 16 -7.70 0.86 -3.49
CA LEU A 16 -7.75 -0.55 -3.84
C LEU A 16 -6.36 -1.17 -3.76
N ASN A 17 -6.23 -2.26 -3.02
CA ASN A 17 -4.99 -3.07 -2.95
C ASN A 17 -5.03 -4.17 -4.01
N TYR A 18 -5.04 -3.76 -5.27
CA TYR A 18 -5.02 -4.66 -6.41
C TYR A 18 -4.55 -3.93 -7.65
N MET A 19 -3.57 -4.51 -8.34
CA MET A 19 -3.09 -4.04 -9.63
C MET A 19 -2.53 -5.21 -10.42
N ARG A 20 -3.00 -5.39 -11.66
CA ARG A 20 -2.44 -6.32 -12.63
C ARG A 20 -2.69 -5.78 -14.04
N ARG A 21 -1.90 -6.21 -15.01
CA ARG A 21 -1.93 -5.68 -16.38
C ARG A 21 -3.30 -5.83 -17.06
N SER A 22 -3.89 -7.02 -17.03
CA SER A 22 -5.23 -7.22 -17.60
C SER A 22 -6.31 -6.36 -16.94
N PHE A 23 -6.26 -6.13 -15.64
CA PHE A 23 -7.16 -5.25 -14.92
C PHE A 23 -7.04 -3.78 -15.38
N LEU A 24 -5.82 -3.35 -15.70
CA LEU A 24 -5.58 -2.00 -16.25
C LEU A 24 -6.09 -1.88 -17.69
N GLN A 25 -5.95 -2.94 -18.50
CA GLN A 25 -6.28 -2.94 -19.92
C GLN A 25 -7.76 -3.21 -20.23
N SER A 26 -8.44 -4.01 -19.39
CA SER A 26 -9.85 -4.41 -19.60
C SER A 26 -10.86 -3.26 -19.42
N GLY A 27 -10.46 -2.20 -18.71
CA GLY A 27 -11.37 -1.14 -18.26
C GLY A 27 -11.93 -1.36 -16.85
N ASP A 28 -11.58 -2.46 -16.18
CA ASP A 28 -12.04 -2.75 -14.81
C ASP A 28 -11.57 -1.69 -13.82
N LEU A 29 -10.32 -1.19 -13.95
CA LEU A 29 -9.85 -0.07 -13.13
C LEU A 29 -10.75 1.17 -13.32
N ARG A 30 -11.11 1.49 -14.56
CA ARG A 30 -12.00 2.63 -14.84
C ARG A 30 -13.35 2.48 -14.15
N ALA A 31 -13.90 1.26 -14.15
CA ALA A 31 -15.15 0.96 -13.44
C ALA A 31 -15.01 1.18 -11.93
N ARG A 32 -13.91 0.72 -11.31
CA ARG A 32 -13.66 0.93 -9.87
C ARG A 32 -13.49 2.42 -9.53
N VAL A 33 -12.79 3.18 -10.38
CA VAL A 33 -12.66 4.64 -10.24
C VAL A 33 -14.06 5.33 -10.31
N ALA A 34 -14.90 4.93 -11.25
CA ALA A 34 -16.26 5.46 -11.37
C ALA A 34 -17.15 5.09 -10.15
N GLU A 35 -16.88 3.96 -9.49
CA GLU A 35 -17.54 3.58 -8.23
C GLU A 35 -17.05 4.40 -7.03
N GLY A 36 -15.87 5.03 -7.10
CA GLY A 36 -15.33 5.88 -6.04
C GLY A 36 -13.95 5.46 -5.50
N ILE A 37 -13.22 4.57 -6.16
CA ILE A 37 -11.83 4.29 -5.78
C ILE A 37 -10.98 5.50 -6.12
N GLN A 38 -10.21 5.99 -5.13
CA GLN A 38 -9.41 7.21 -5.19
C GLN A 38 -7.89 6.97 -5.16
N GLY A 39 -7.45 5.73 -5.06
CA GLY A 39 -6.03 5.38 -5.08
C GLY A 39 -5.82 3.89 -5.25
N LEU A 40 -4.59 3.52 -5.61
CA LEU A 40 -4.18 2.14 -5.85
C LEU A 40 -2.90 1.81 -5.07
N THR A 41 -2.79 0.58 -4.61
CA THR A 41 -1.54 0.01 -4.10
C THR A 41 -1.17 -1.20 -4.96
N ALA A 42 0.04 -1.21 -5.51
CA ALA A 42 0.60 -2.39 -6.14
C ALA A 42 0.76 -3.50 -5.07
N ASN A 43 0.52 -4.74 -5.47
CA ASN A 43 0.61 -5.88 -4.58
C ASN A 43 1.53 -6.93 -5.18
N ALA A 44 2.69 -7.12 -4.57
CA ALA A 44 3.72 -8.05 -5.04
C ALA A 44 3.22 -9.50 -5.13
N ALA A 45 2.34 -9.94 -4.22
CA ALA A 45 1.76 -11.29 -4.26
C ALA A 45 0.83 -11.47 -5.46
N ASN A 46 0.00 -10.48 -5.77
CA ASN A 46 -0.86 -10.52 -6.95
C ASN A 46 -0.01 -10.51 -8.24
N PHE A 47 1.06 -9.73 -8.27
CA PHE A 47 1.98 -9.67 -9.40
C PHE A 47 2.67 -11.02 -9.65
N GLU A 48 3.21 -11.66 -8.59
CA GLU A 48 3.81 -12.99 -8.69
C GLU A 48 2.81 -14.03 -9.19
N ALA A 49 1.61 -14.06 -8.61
CA ALA A 49 0.57 -15.01 -9.00
C ALA A 49 0.18 -14.85 -10.47
N THR A 50 0.09 -13.62 -10.97
CA THR A 50 -0.26 -13.33 -12.37
C THR A 50 0.84 -13.79 -13.33
N ILE A 51 2.11 -13.50 -13.05
CA ILE A 51 3.23 -14.02 -13.88
C ILE A 51 3.24 -15.56 -13.89
N ALA A 52 2.82 -16.17 -12.77
CA ALA A 52 2.80 -17.62 -12.63
C ALA A 52 1.74 -18.32 -13.49
N ALA A 53 0.53 -17.78 -13.49
CA ALA A 53 -0.66 -18.50 -13.97
C ALA A 53 -1.19 -17.97 -15.31
N GLU A 54 -0.78 -16.78 -15.73
CA GLU A 54 -1.41 -16.08 -16.84
C GLU A 54 -0.39 -15.56 -17.87
N ALA A 55 -0.89 -15.24 -19.07
CA ALA A 55 -0.07 -14.73 -20.16
C ALA A 55 0.05 -13.19 -20.18
N ASP A 56 -0.51 -12.51 -19.18
CA ASP A 56 -0.60 -11.04 -19.09
C ASP A 56 0.75 -10.32 -19.33
N TYR A 57 1.85 -10.97 -18.98
CA TYR A 57 3.19 -10.41 -19.06
C TYR A 57 4.11 -11.09 -20.09
N ASP A 58 3.65 -12.14 -20.80
CA ASP A 58 4.51 -12.95 -21.65
C ASP A 58 5.17 -12.15 -22.78
N GLU A 59 4.40 -11.31 -23.45
CA GLU A 59 4.91 -10.45 -24.53
C GLU A 59 5.94 -9.45 -23.98
N ALA A 60 5.61 -8.74 -22.90
CA ALA A 60 6.50 -7.76 -22.31
C ALA A 60 7.77 -8.39 -21.70
N ILE A 61 7.67 -9.61 -21.13
CA ILE A 61 8.85 -10.35 -20.67
C ILE A 61 9.71 -10.71 -21.87
N TRP A 62 9.10 -11.18 -22.96
CA TRP A 62 9.84 -11.54 -24.16
C TRP A 62 10.58 -10.37 -24.81
N GLU A 63 9.95 -9.21 -24.91
CA GLU A 63 10.59 -7.99 -25.40
C GLU A 63 11.86 -7.65 -24.58
N GLN A 64 11.78 -7.76 -23.26
CA GLN A 64 12.91 -7.52 -22.36
C GLN A 64 14.00 -8.61 -22.51
N VAL A 65 13.59 -9.87 -22.70
CA VAL A 65 14.52 -11.00 -22.91
C VAL A 65 15.31 -10.82 -24.20
N THR A 66 14.64 -10.44 -25.30
CA THR A 66 15.30 -10.17 -26.59
C THR A 66 16.23 -8.96 -26.54
N ALA A 67 15.95 -8.00 -25.68
CA ALA A 67 16.84 -6.87 -25.38
C ALA A 67 18.03 -7.24 -24.47
N GLY A 68 18.12 -8.49 -24.00
CA GLY A 68 19.20 -8.95 -23.10
C GLY A 68 19.05 -8.49 -21.64
N THR A 69 17.86 -8.04 -21.23
CA THR A 69 17.60 -7.49 -19.88
C THR A 69 17.66 -8.60 -18.83
N PRO A 70 18.41 -8.46 -17.72
CA PRO A 70 18.42 -9.45 -16.65
C PRO A 70 17.10 -9.48 -15.85
N ALA A 71 16.74 -10.64 -15.28
CA ALA A 71 15.44 -10.85 -14.63
C ALA A 71 15.04 -9.79 -13.57
N PRO A 72 15.92 -9.31 -12.69
CA PRO A 72 15.57 -8.23 -11.75
C PRO A 72 15.20 -6.92 -12.47
N ALA A 73 15.85 -6.59 -13.58
CA ALA A 73 15.55 -5.40 -14.36
C ALA A 73 14.26 -5.58 -15.18
N ILE A 74 13.93 -6.81 -15.60
CA ILE A 74 12.61 -7.13 -16.20
C ILE A 74 11.50 -6.84 -15.20
N HIS A 75 11.61 -7.31 -13.94
CA HIS A 75 10.63 -7.02 -12.90
C HIS A 75 10.37 -5.51 -12.79
N ARG A 76 11.44 -4.73 -12.64
CA ARG A 76 11.36 -3.26 -12.55
C ARG A 76 10.65 -2.65 -13.76
N ALA A 77 11.01 -3.05 -14.97
CA ALA A 77 10.42 -2.50 -16.20
C ALA A 77 8.91 -2.78 -16.28
N LEU A 78 8.47 -3.99 -15.92
CA LEU A 78 7.05 -4.38 -15.90
C LEU A 78 6.25 -3.56 -14.91
N ILE A 79 6.73 -3.43 -13.66
CA ILE A 79 6.06 -2.66 -12.61
C ILE A 79 6.00 -1.17 -12.97
N ILE A 80 7.09 -0.58 -13.47
CA ILE A 80 7.10 0.82 -13.89
C ILE A 80 6.05 1.06 -14.98
N SER A 81 5.99 0.19 -15.99
CA SER A 81 4.99 0.30 -17.07
C SER A 81 3.55 0.26 -16.55
N ASP A 82 3.24 -0.68 -15.64
CA ASP A 82 1.90 -0.82 -15.09
C ASP A 82 1.54 0.35 -14.17
N VAL A 83 2.50 0.84 -13.36
CA VAL A 83 2.32 2.02 -12.51
C VAL A 83 2.08 3.28 -13.35
N GLN A 84 2.78 3.46 -14.48
CA GLN A 84 2.54 4.58 -15.38
C GLN A 84 1.12 4.57 -15.94
N VAL A 85 0.64 3.43 -16.41
CA VAL A 85 -0.74 3.27 -16.90
C VAL A 85 -1.76 3.54 -15.80
N ALA A 86 -1.57 2.97 -14.62
CA ALA A 86 -2.45 3.19 -13.48
C ALA A 86 -2.46 4.67 -13.04
N ALA A 87 -1.29 5.31 -12.99
CA ALA A 87 -1.16 6.72 -12.63
C ALA A 87 -1.87 7.65 -13.65
N ASP A 88 -1.82 7.32 -14.93
CA ASP A 88 -2.54 8.05 -15.97
C ASP A 88 -4.07 7.94 -15.79
N TYR A 89 -4.59 6.77 -15.43
CA TYR A 89 -6.02 6.61 -15.08
C TYR A 89 -6.42 7.41 -13.84
N MET A 90 -5.55 7.48 -12.83
CA MET A 90 -5.82 8.17 -11.55
C MET A 90 -5.57 9.68 -11.63
N HIS A 91 -4.99 10.18 -12.73
CA HIS A 91 -4.53 11.56 -12.84
C HIS A 91 -5.64 12.61 -12.67
N THR A 92 -6.85 12.35 -13.17
CA THR A 92 -8.00 13.25 -13.01
C THR A 92 -8.33 13.45 -11.53
N ILE A 93 -8.41 12.36 -10.74
CA ILE A 93 -8.64 12.44 -9.30
C ILE A 93 -7.54 13.23 -8.60
N TYR A 94 -6.28 13.00 -8.99
CA TYR A 94 -5.14 13.74 -8.45
C TYR A 94 -5.25 15.25 -8.69
N GLN A 95 -5.69 15.65 -9.88
CA GLN A 95 -5.87 17.08 -10.20
C GLN A 95 -7.05 17.69 -9.43
N GLU A 96 -8.20 17.02 -9.43
CA GLU A 96 -9.44 17.49 -8.81
C GLU A 96 -9.33 17.53 -7.27
N SER A 97 -8.62 16.60 -6.67
CA SER A 97 -8.32 16.59 -5.23
C SER A 97 -7.17 17.53 -4.83
N HIS A 98 -6.59 18.26 -5.80
CA HIS A 98 -5.42 19.10 -5.60
C HIS A 98 -4.22 18.32 -5.01
N GLY A 99 -4.02 17.09 -5.45
CA GLY A 99 -2.95 16.21 -4.97
C GLY A 99 -3.19 15.61 -3.58
N LEU A 100 -4.44 15.52 -3.11
CA LEU A 100 -4.77 14.79 -1.89
C LEU A 100 -4.93 13.29 -2.15
N ASP A 101 -5.53 12.93 -3.28
CA ASP A 101 -5.80 11.56 -3.71
C ASP A 101 -5.38 11.34 -5.17
N GLY A 102 -5.75 10.22 -5.77
CA GLY A 102 -5.37 9.86 -7.13
C GLY A 102 -3.97 9.25 -7.23
N TYR A 103 -3.44 8.72 -6.15
CA TYR A 103 -2.10 8.12 -6.11
C TYR A 103 -2.10 6.65 -6.47
N VAL A 104 -0.98 6.23 -7.06
CA VAL A 104 -0.60 4.83 -7.22
C VAL A 104 0.65 4.58 -6.38
N SER A 105 0.60 3.59 -5.50
CA SER A 105 1.70 3.23 -4.61
C SER A 105 2.40 1.97 -5.10
N LEU A 106 3.75 1.97 -5.09
CA LEU A 106 4.57 0.81 -5.47
C LEU A 106 5.64 0.50 -4.42
N GLU A 107 5.89 -0.79 -4.23
CA GLU A 107 6.88 -1.28 -3.29
C GLU A 107 8.31 -0.99 -3.74
N LEU A 108 9.15 -0.59 -2.79
CA LEU A 108 10.60 -0.51 -2.96
C LEU A 108 11.24 -1.91 -2.85
N ASP A 109 12.41 -2.10 -3.49
CA ASP A 109 13.18 -3.33 -3.30
C ASP A 109 13.54 -3.50 -1.81
N PRO A 110 13.09 -4.59 -1.15
CA PRO A 110 13.28 -4.78 0.28
C PRO A 110 14.74 -4.86 0.72
N VAL A 111 15.68 -5.13 -0.18
CA VAL A 111 17.12 -5.14 0.15
C VAL A 111 17.60 -3.79 0.70
N LEU A 112 16.92 -2.71 0.39
CA LEU A 112 17.26 -1.34 0.79
C LEU A 112 16.66 -0.92 2.15
N MET A 113 15.82 -1.72 2.76
CA MET A 113 15.04 -1.34 3.95
C MET A 113 15.86 -0.94 5.18
N HIS A 114 17.16 -1.26 5.20
CA HIS A 114 18.09 -0.91 6.30
C HIS A 114 19.17 0.10 5.89
N ASP A 115 19.05 0.69 4.69
CA ASP A 115 20.01 1.64 4.14
C ASP A 115 19.32 2.93 3.68
N ALA A 116 19.38 3.97 4.50
CA ALA A 116 18.71 5.24 4.23
C ALA A 116 19.26 5.93 2.96
N ILE A 117 20.58 5.87 2.73
CA ILE A 117 21.21 6.54 1.60
C ILE A 117 20.78 5.89 0.28
N ASN A 118 20.87 4.57 0.20
CA ASN A 118 20.49 3.84 -1.01
C ASN A 118 18.97 3.84 -1.21
N THR A 119 18.17 3.84 -0.14
CA THR A 119 16.71 4.06 -0.22
C THR A 119 16.37 5.40 -0.89
N VAL A 120 17.00 6.50 -0.45
CA VAL A 120 16.79 7.82 -1.05
C VAL A 120 17.22 7.86 -2.52
N ALA A 121 18.37 7.27 -2.84
CA ALA A 121 18.88 7.22 -4.21
C ALA A 121 17.93 6.43 -5.13
N GLU A 122 17.44 5.29 -4.68
CA GLU A 122 16.52 4.43 -5.45
C GLU A 122 15.15 5.08 -5.64
N VAL A 123 14.58 5.70 -4.61
CA VAL A 123 13.30 6.40 -4.74
C VAL A 123 13.39 7.51 -5.79
N ARG A 124 14.44 8.34 -5.77
CA ARG A 124 14.66 9.38 -6.78
C ARG A 124 14.81 8.79 -8.18
N HIS A 125 15.49 7.65 -8.29
CA HIS A 125 15.65 6.95 -9.56
C HIS A 125 14.31 6.42 -10.10
N LEU A 126 13.49 5.80 -9.25
CA LEU A 126 12.15 5.34 -9.60
C LEU A 126 11.24 6.50 -10.02
N GLU A 127 11.23 7.61 -9.28
CA GLU A 127 10.46 8.81 -9.64
C GLU A 127 10.84 9.34 -11.04
N ALA A 128 12.14 9.42 -11.32
CA ALA A 128 12.64 9.86 -12.62
C ALA A 128 12.22 8.91 -13.75
N GLN A 129 12.24 7.59 -13.51
CA GLN A 129 11.83 6.60 -14.51
C GLN A 129 10.31 6.58 -14.73
N ILE A 130 9.52 6.67 -13.66
CA ILE A 130 8.06 6.66 -13.74
C ILE A 130 7.54 7.98 -14.33
N ASN A 131 8.15 9.10 -13.95
CA ASN A 131 7.80 10.44 -14.45
C ASN A 131 6.29 10.74 -14.36
N ARG A 132 5.68 10.47 -13.22
CA ARG A 132 4.27 10.78 -12.89
C ARG A 132 4.21 11.40 -11.50
N ALA A 133 3.50 12.54 -11.37
CA ALA A 133 3.42 13.28 -10.11
C ALA A 133 2.55 12.60 -9.04
N ASN A 134 1.69 11.66 -9.44
CA ASN A 134 0.73 10.97 -8.57
C ASN A 134 1.17 9.54 -8.26
N VAL A 135 2.44 9.36 -7.97
CA VAL A 135 3.01 8.07 -7.53
C VAL A 135 3.60 8.24 -6.14
N MET A 136 3.42 7.24 -5.30
CA MET A 136 4.05 7.11 -3.99
C MET A 136 4.95 5.87 -4.01
N VAL A 137 6.20 6.01 -3.56
CA VAL A 137 7.06 4.84 -3.29
C VAL A 137 6.84 4.39 -1.86
N GLU A 138 6.74 3.08 -1.65
CA GLU A 138 6.56 2.49 -0.33
C GLU A 138 7.91 2.36 0.39
N VAL A 139 8.03 3.05 1.52
CA VAL A 139 9.22 3.01 2.36
C VAL A 139 8.87 2.38 3.71
N PRO A 140 9.50 1.25 4.09
CA PRO A 140 9.25 0.62 5.39
C PRO A 140 9.67 1.53 6.55
N ALA A 141 8.89 1.56 7.63
CA ALA A 141 9.16 2.37 8.83
C ALA A 141 10.27 1.79 9.72
N THR A 142 11.38 1.34 9.12
CA THR A 142 12.62 1.00 9.83
C THR A 142 13.33 2.28 10.28
N PRO A 143 14.32 2.22 11.20
CA PRO A 143 15.11 3.40 11.52
C PRO A 143 15.72 4.09 10.30
N ALA A 144 16.26 3.33 9.34
CA ALA A 144 16.80 3.86 8.09
C ALA A 144 15.70 4.43 7.19
N GLY A 145 14.54 3.76 7.11
CA GLY A 145 13.39 4.24 6.36
C GLY A 145 12.85 5.58 6.90
N ILE A 146 12.76 5.74 8.21
CA ILE A 146 12.34 7.00 8.85
C ILE A 146 13.31 8.14 8.53
N GLU A 147 14.63 7.88 8.50
CA GLU A 147 15.63 8.86 8.05
C GLU A 147 15.43 9.23 6.58
N ALA A 148 15.16 8.23 5.74
CA ALA A 148 14.87 8.44 4.32
C ALA A 148 13.59 9.27 4.12
N VAL A 149 12.52 9.04 4.92
CA VAL A 149 11.27 9.82 4.88
C VAL A 149 11.54 11.31 5.04
N LYS A 150 12.34 11.71 6.04
CA LYS A 150 12.69 13.12 6.24
C LYS A 150 13.36 13.72 5.01
N THR A 151 14.33 13.01 4.44
CA THR A 151 15.09 13.48 3.27
C THR A 151 14.20 13.58 2.02
N LEU A 152 13.39 12.55 1.75
CA LEU A 152 12.53 12.48 0.59
C LEU A 152 11.39 13.51 0.67
N THR A 153 10.80 13.70 1.84
CA THR A 153 9.78 14.75 2.04
C THR A 153 10.35 16.14 1.80
N ARG A 154 11.59 16.42 2.26
CA ARG A 154 12.31 17.65 1.95
C ARG A 154 12.50 17.86 0.44
N ASP A 155 12.70 16.79 -0.30
CA ASP A 155 12.89 16.84 -1.76
C ASP A 155 11.55 16.95 -2.54
N GLY A 156 10.42 16.94 -1.84
CA GLY A 156 9.08 17.08 -2.44
C GLY A 156 8.41 15.76 -2.83
N VAL A 157 8.96 14.63 -2.37
CA VAL A 157 8.46 13.29 -2.70
C VAL A 157 7.28 12.91 -1.83
N SER A 158 6.21 12.41 -2.44
CA SER A 158 5.07 11.79 -1.76
C SER A 158 5.32 10.32 -1.50
N LEU A 159 5.09 9.86 -0.27
CA LEU A 159 5.45 8.51 0.18
C LEU A 159 4.26 7.75 0.77
N ASN A 160 4.29 6.43 0.66
CA ASN A 160 3.52 5.52 1.48
C ASN A 160 4.45 4.83 2.47
N ILE A 161 4.37 5.20 3.75
CA ILE A 161 5.23 4.60 4.78
C ILE A 161 4.56 3.33 5.28
N THR A 162 5.25 2.19 5.16
CA THR A 162 4.67 0.85 5.39
C THR A 162 5.26 0.16 6.63
N HIS A 163 4.72 -1.01 6.98
CA HIS A 163 5.16 -1.85 8.11
C HIS A 163 5.06 -1.14 9.46
N VAL A 164 3.97 -0.38 9.65
CA VAL A 164 3.65 0.28 10.91
C VAL A 164 2.60 -0.54 11.67
N PHE A 165 2.94 -0.90 12.93
CA PHE A 165 2.12 -1.74 13.81
C PHE A 165 1.96 -1.13 15.22
N SER A 166 2.52 0.06 15.47
CA SER A 166 2.38 0.76 16.74
C SER A 166 2.22 2.26 16.55
N VAL A 167 1.64 2.90 17.57
CA VAL A 167 1.46 4.35 17.61
C VAL A 167 2.81 5.07 17.73
N ASP A 168 3.76 4.51 18.49
CA ASP A 168 5.12 5.07 18.66
C ASP A 168 5.88 5.16 17.32
N VAL A 169 5.82 4.11 16.49
CA VAL A 169 6.42 4.16 15.15
C VAL A 169 5.77 5.24 14.30
N TYR A 170 4.43 5.36 14.35
CA TYR A 170 3.72 6.44 13.65
C TYR A 170 4.20 7.82 14.09
N GLU A 171 4.37 8.06 15.39
CA GLU A 171 4.83 9.35 15.92
C GLU A 171 6.22 9.71 15.39
N ARG A 172 7.15 8.76 15.39
CA ARG A 172 8.50 8.95 14.84
C ARG A 172 8.48 9.28 13.34
N VAL A 173 7.65 8.58 12.58
CA VAL A 173 7.45 8.85 11.15
C VAL A 173 6.85 10.24 10.94
N ALA A 174 5.82 10.60 11.71
CA ALA A 174 5.16 11.91 11.61
C ALA A 174 6.12 13.06 11.92
N GLN A 175 7.00 12.89 12.91
CA GLN A 175 8.02 13.87 13.23
C GLN A 175 9.02 14.05 12.09
N ALA A 176 9.52 12.95 11.50
CA ALA A 176 10.44 12.98 10.36
C ALA A 176 9.78 13.64 9.12
N TYR A 177 8.49 13.37 8.90
CA TYR A 177 7.70 13.97 7.83
C TYR A 177 7.57 15.50 8.02
N ILE A 178 7.21 15.96 9.23
CA ILE A 178 7.09 17.40 9.53
C ILE A 178 8.43 18.10 9.36
N ASP A 179 9.52 17.52 9.86
CA ASP A 179 10.87 18.06 9.71
C ASP A 179 11.27 18.23 8.22
N GLY A 180 10.95 17.24 7.38
CA GLY A 180 11.19 17.30 5.96
C GLY A 180 10.30 18.35 5.27
N LEU A 181 9.02 18.41 5.65
CA LEU A 181 8.05 19.33 5.07
C LEU A 181 8.36 20.80 5.38
N GLU A 182 8.84 21.11 6.59
CA GLU A 182 9.29 22.45 6.95
C GLU A 182 10.43 22.90 6.01
N VAL A 183 11.44 22.06 5.79
CA VAL A 183 12.55 22.35 4.89
C VAL A 183 12.06 22.47 3.44
N PHE A 184 11.17 21.59 2.97
CA PHE A 184 10.57 21.69 1.65
C PHE A 184 9.92 23.05 1.42
N LEU A 185 9.09 23.47 2.35
CA LEU A 185 8.38 24.75 2.29
C LEU A 185 9.34 25.96 2.34
N ASP A 186 10.48 25.85 3.02
CA ASP A 186 11.45 26.93 3.11
C ASP A 186 12.34 27.06 1.85
N THR A 187 12.58 25.95 1.14
CA THR A 187 13.50 25.89 0.02
C THR A 187 12.83 26.00 -1.35
N HIS A 188 11.55 25.64 -1.43
CA HIS A 188 10.79 25.68 -2.70
C HIS A 188 9.82 26.85 -2.69
N SER A 189 9.98 27.77 -3.62
CA SER A 189 9.12 28.94 -3.77
C SER A 189 7.93 28.73 -4.73
N VAL A 190 8.02 27.74 -5.62
CA VAL A 190 7.00 27.40 -6.60
C VAL A 190 6.79 25.90 -6.64
N TRP A 191 5.59 25.46 -6.28
CA TRP A 191 5.14 24.07 -6.41
C TRP A 191 3.67 24.04 -6.79
N ARG A 192 3.25 23.01 -7.50
CA ARG A 192 1.83 22.85 -7.85
C ARG A 192 1.03 22.33 -6.66
N PHE A 193 1.54 21.27 -6.01
CA PHE A 193 1.00 20.70 -4.79
C PHE A 193 2.14 20.36 -3.84
N THR A 194 1.92 20.51 -2.54
CA THR A 194 2.85 20.06 -1.51
C THR A 194 2.90 18.51 -1.47
N PRO A 195 4.02 17.90 -1.11
CA PRO A 195 4.10 16.45 -0.95
C PRO A 195 3.03 15.98 0.04
N THR A 196 2.35 14.90 -0.33
CA THR A 196 1.27 14.29 0.45
C THR A 196 1.63 12.84 0.69
N SER A 197 1.81 12.44 1.94
CA SER A 197 2.19 11.08 2.29
C SER A 197 1.13 10.39 3.15
N VAL A 198 1.18 9.06 3.17
CA VAL A 198 0.31 8.24 3.99
C VAL A 198 1.14 7.23 4.81
N VAL A 199 0.60 6.79 5.95
CA VAL A 199 1.19 5.72 6.77
C VAL A 199 0.29 4.51 6.77
N SER A 200 0.75 3.42 6.21
CA SER A 200 0.05 2.13 6.18
C SER A 200 0.13 1.43 7.53
N PHE A 201 -0.91 1.56 8.33
CA PHE A 201 -1.10 0.82 9.58
C PHE A 201 -1.78 -0.52 9.29
N SER A 202 -1.12 -1.62 9.64
CA SER A 202 -1.55 -2.98 9.29
C SER A 202 -2.53 -3.54 10.32
N VAL A 203 -3.83 -3.38 10.06
CA VAL A 203 -4.89 -3.62 11.05
C VAL A 203 -5.02 -5.09 11.43
N SER A 204 -5.44 -5.98 10.52
CA SER A 204 -5.75 -7.38 10.89
C SER A 204 -4.57 -8.14 11.47
N ALA A 205 -3.34 -7.78 11.09
CA ALA A 205 -2.13 -8.44 11.57
C ALA A 205 -1.95 -8.33 13.10
N ILE A 206 -2.44 -7.25 13.70
CA ILE A 206 -2.36 -7.03 15.15
C ILE A 206 -3.30 -8.01 15.87
N ASP A 207 -4.55 -8.10 15.44
CA ASP A 207 -5.50 -9.04 16.04
C ASP A 207 -5.10 -10.50 15.76
N GLU A 208 -4.56 -10.82 14.57
CA GLU A 208 -3.99 -12.14 14.28
C GLU A 208 -2.89 -12.54 15.27
N ALA A 209 -2.12 -11.58 15.80
CA ALA A 209 -1.07 -11.83 16.77
C ALA A 209 -1.55 -11.81 18.24
N VAL A 210 -2.57 -11.02 18.56
CA VAL A 210 -3.05 -10.78 19.93
C VAL A 210 -4.17 -11.75 20.32
N ASP A 211 -5.09 -12.06 19.42
CA ASP A 211 -6.26 -12.89 19.71
C ASP A 211 -5.90 -14.29 20.26
N PRO A 212 -4.88 -15.00 19.77
CA PRO A 212 -4.47 -16.28 20.36
C PRO A 212 -4.04 -16.13 21.83
N LEU A 213 -3.34 -15.04 22.17
CA LEU A 213 -2.89 -14.75 23.53
C LEU A 213 -4.06 -14.43 24.47
N LEU A 214 -5.06 -13.69 23.97
CA LEU A 214 -6.30 -13.44 24.71
C LEU A 214 -7.10 -14.73 24.92
N ALA A 215 -7.19 -15.58 23.91
CA ALA A 215 -7.87 -16.86 24.01
C ALA A 215 -7.23 -17.78 25.04
N GLU A 216 -5.89 -17.86 25.11
CA GLU A 216 -5.13 -18.61 26.12
C GLU A 216 -5.41 -18.11 27.55
N LYS A 217 -5.68 -16.81 27.72
CA LYS A 217 -6.04 -16.20 28.98
C LYS A 217 -7.53 -16.30 29.34
N GLY A 218 -8.35 -16.84 28.42
CA GLY A 218 -9.79 -16.96 28.60
C GLY A 218 -10.58 -15.68 28.28
N GLU A 219 -9.93 -14.64 27.81
CA GLU A 219 -10.50 -13.29 27.55
C GLU A 219 -11.06 -13.17 26.12
N ARG A 220 -11.96 -14.06 25.74
CA ARG A 220 -12.51 -14.13 24.37
C ARG A 220 -13.30 -12.88 23.96
N ASP A 221 -13.89 -12.17 24.91
CA ASP A 221 -14.68 -10.97 24.66
C ASP A 221 -13.81 -9.77 24.24
N LEU A 222 -12.50 -9.84 24.46
CA LEU A 222 -11.54 -8.83 24.02
C LEU A 222 -10.99 -9.10 22.61
N MET A 223 -11.18 -10.29 22.05
CA MET A 223 -10.65 -10.65 20.73
C MET A 223 -11.25 -9.79 19.63
N GLY A 224 -10.45 -9.51 18.59
CA GLY A 224 -10.83 -8.72 17.43
C GLY A 224 -10.94 -7.21 17.66
N ARG A 225 -10.51 -6.71 18.81
CA ARG A 225 -10.68 -5.30 19.19
C ARG A 225 -9.35 -4.53 19.36
N THR A 226 -8.24 -5.24 19.51
CA THR A 226 -6.95 -4.59 19.82
C THR A 226 -6.44 -3.76 18.66
N ALA A 227 -6.55 -4.28 17.44
CA ALA A 227 -6.16 -3.55 16.23
C ALA A 227 -6.98 -2.27 16.04
N VAL A 228 -8.30 -2.37 16.22
CA VAL A 228 -9.21 -1.21 16.13
C VAL A 228 -8.90 -0.19 17.24
N ALA A 229 -8.64 -0.64 18.46
CA ALA A 229 -8.29 0.24 19.58
C ALA A 229 -6.97 0.99 19.31
N GLN A 230 -5.92 0.31 18.83
CA GLN A 230 -4.67 0.96 18.47
C GLN A 230 -4.83 1.94 17.29
N ALA A 231 -5.62 1.58 16.26
CA ALA A 231 -5.91 2.48 15.14
C ALA A 231 -6.65 3.75 15.59
N ARG A 232 -7.59 3.63 16.52
CA ARG A 232 -8.31 4.75 17.12
C ARG A 232 -7.38 5.63 17.97
N GLN A 233 -6.50 5.03 18.76
CA GLN A 233 -5.46 5.75 19.50
C GLN A 233 -4.53 6.51 18.54
N LEU A 234 -4.12 5.87 17.42
CA LEU A 234 -3.29 6.49 16.39
C LEU A 234 -3.95 7.73 15.79
N VAL A 235 -5.26 7.71 15.54
CA VAL A 235 -6.01 8.89 15.09
C VAL A 235 -5.94 10.02 16.10
N GLY A 236 -6.13 9.74 17.39
CA GLY A 236 -5.99 10.74 18.44
C GLY A 236 -4.59 11.36 18.51
N ARG A 237 -3.55 10.54 18.34
CA ARG A 237 -2.16 11.02 18.26
C ARG A 237 -1.89 11.82 16.98
N CYS A 238 -2.44 11.39 15.84
CA CYS A 238 -2.38 12.16 14.61
C CYS A 238 -2.97 13.56 14.80
N GLN A 239 -4.16 13.67 15.36
CA GLN A 239 -4.80 14.95 15.64
C GLN A 239 -3.95 15.83 16.58
N SER A 240 -3.33 15.24 17.59
CA SER A 240 -2.45 15.94 18.53
C SER A 240 -1.17 16.45 17.86
N ILE A 241 -0.50 15.62 17.05
CA ILE A 241 0.76 15.97 16.36
C ILE A 241 0.52 17.07 15.32
N PHE A 242 -0.57 16.93 14.54
CA PHE A 242 -0.94 17.88 13.49
C PHE A 242 -1.84 19.00 14.02
N SER A 243 -1.50 19.53 15.20
CA SER A 243 -2.13 20.68 15.86
C SER A 243 -1.07 21.58 16.48
N GLY A 244 -1.51 22.75 17.00
CA GLY A 244 -0.65 23.68 17.71
C GLY A 244 0.26 24.55 16.82
N PRO A 245 1.01 25.50 17.43
CA PRO A 245 1.65 26.60 16.69
C PRO A 245 2.67 26.17 15.63
N ARG A 246 3.41 25.08 15.87
CA ARG A 246 4.36 24.54 14.91
C ARG A 246 3.64 24.08 13.64
N TRP A 247 2.63 23.22 13.82
CA TRP A 247 1.89 22.67 12.68
C TRP A 247 1.08 23.75 11.95
N GLU A 248 0.42 24.66 12.67
CA GLU A 248 -0.35 25.76 12.07
C GLU A 248 0.51 26.63 11.12
N LYS A 249 1.80 26.82 11.44
CA LYS A 249 2.74 27.51 10.59
C LYS A 249 2.99 26.76 9.27
N VAL A 250 3.11 25.44 9.36
CA VAL A 250 3.28 24.53 8.21
C VAL A 250 1.99 24.48 7.37
N ALA A 251 0.84 24.29 8.02
CA ALA A 251 -0.46 24.18 7.37
C ALA A 251 -0.84 25.46 6.60
N ARG A 252 -0.58 26.67 7.17
CA ARG A 252 -0.82 27.96 6.47
C ARG A 252 -0.02 28.12 5.18
N ARG A 253 1.08 27.37 5.02
CA ARG A 253 1.91 27.36 3.82
C ARG A 253 1.53 26.23 2.85
N GLY A 254 0.42 25.52 3.12
CA GLY A 254 -0.08 24.43 2.28
C GLY A 254 0.44 23.05 2.68
N GLY A 255 1.12 22.93 3.82
CA GLY A 255 1.52 21.62 4.36
C GLY A 255 0.29 20.77 4.71
N ARG A 256 0.38 19.47 4.42
CA ARG A 256 -0.71 18.49 4.64
C ARG A 256 -0.33 17.52 5.73
N ILE A 257 -1.33 17.04 6.47
CA ILE A 257 -1.12 16.03 7.50
C ILE A 257 -0.64 14.72 6.87
N LEU A 258 0.13 13.96 7.61
CA LEU A 258 0.48 12.58 7.28
C LEU A 258 -0.70 11.68 7.63
N ARG A 259 -1.50 11.29 6.63
CA ARG A 259 -2.75 10.56 6.86
C ARG A 259 -2.51 9.11 7.25
N PRO A 260 -3.16 8.60 8.31
CA PRO A 260 -3.24 7.16 8.53
C PRO A 260 -3.94 6.46 7.36
N LYS A 261 -3.37 5.35 6.90
CA LYS A 261 -3.94 4.48 5.87
C LYS A 261 -4.14 3.09 6.47
N TRP A 262 -5.38 2.67 6.58
CA TRP A 262 -5.74 1.35 7.07
C TRP A 262 -5.43 0.32 5.99
N SER A 263 -4.45 -0.53 6.24
CA SER A 263 -4.05 -1.63 5.37
C SER A 263 -4.39 -2.97 6.03
N ARG A 264 -4.50 -4.05 5.23
CA ARG A 264 -4.91 -5.37 5.69
C ARG A 264 -6.25 -5.35 6.41
N THR A 265 -7.22 -4.73 5.80
CA THR A 265 -8.58 -4.55 6.35
C THR A 265 -9.50 -5.75 6.14
N THR A 266 -9.04 -6.79 5.46
CA THR A 266 -9.76 -8.05 5.31
C THR A 266 -9.53 -8.92 6.56
N PRO A 267 -10.56 -9.25 7.35
CA PRO A 267 -10.42 -10.15 8.49
C PRO A 267 -10.02 -11.56 8.02
N ARG A 268 -9.09 -12.19 8.73
CA ARG A 268 -8.74 -13.60 8.50
C ARG A 268 -9.49 -14.55 9.41
N ASN A 269 -9.94 -14.08 10.57
CA ASN A 269 -10.80 -14.85 11.45
C ASN A 269 -12.21 -14.88 10.87
N PRO A 270 -12.75 -16.04 10.49
CA PRO A 270 -14.08 -16.15 9.89
C PRO A 270 -15.23 -15.81 10.85
N ALA A 271 -14.95 -15.63 12.14
CA ALA A 271 -15.92 -15.17 13.13
C ALA A 271 -16.18 -13.65 13.04
N TYR A 272 -15.32 -12.89 12.36
CA TYR A 272 -15.49 -11.45 12.17
C TYR A 272 -16.21 -11.18 10.86
N ALA A 273 -17.07 -10.15 10.84
CA ALA A 273 -17.72 -9.71 9.62
C ALA A 273 -16.68 -9.30 8.57
N ASP A 274 -16.89 -9.62 7.32
CA ASP A 274 -15.96 -9.38 6.21
C ASP A 274 -15.69 -7.89 5.94
N THR A 275 -16.53 -6.99 6.46
CA THR A 275 -16.41 -5.52 6.42
C THR A 275 -15.96 -4.90 7.75
N TYR A 276 -15.70 -5.72 8.79
CA TYR A 276 -15.50 -5.31 10.17
C TYR A 276 -14.52 -4.13 10.31
N TYR A 277 -13.28 -4.28 9.86
CA TYR A 277 -12.25 -3.23 10.04
C TYR A 277 -12.54 -1.97 9.22
N ILE A 278 -13.26 -2.09 8.11
CA ILE A 278 -13.67 -0.92 7.33
C ILE A 278 -14.68 -0.10 8.13
N GLU A 279 -15.75 -0.74 8.62
CA GLU A 279 -16.85 -0.09 9.33
C GLU A 279 -16.40 0.56 10.65
N ASP A 280 -15.56 -0.15 11.42
CA ASP A 280 -15.09 0.32 12.73
C ASP A 280 -14.02 1.42 12.66
N LEU A 281 -13.45 1.70 11.47
CA LEU A 281 -12.38 2.67 11.26
C LEU A 281 -12.75 3.80 10.28
N ILE A 282 -14.04 4.10 10.14
CA ILE A 282 -14.50 5.24 9.36
C ILE A 282 -14.17 6.54 10.10
N CYS A 283 -13.23 7.32 9.53
CA CYS A 283 -12.74 8.54 10.16
C CYS A 283 -12.26 9.54 9.13
N PRO A 284 -12.55 10.85 9.28
CA PRO A 284 -12.03 11.87 8.39
C PRO A 284 -10.50 11.95 8.41
N ASN A 285 -9.94 12.40 7.32
CA ASN A 285 -8.49 12.52 7.13
C ASN A 285 -7.72 11.20 7.22
N THR A 286 -8.36 10.10 6.89
CA THR A 286 -7.74 8.77 6.79
C THR A 286 -7.95 8.16 5.40
N VAL A 287 -7.25 7.08 5.13
CA VAL A 287 -7.41 6.27 3.92
C VAL A 287 -7.77 4.86 4.33
N THR A 288 -8.80 4.28 3.75
CA THR A 288 -9.08 2.84 3.88
C THR A 288 -8.72 2.09 2.61
N THR A 289 -8.15 0.89 2.75
CA THR A 289 -7.71 0.08 1.62
C THR A 289 -8.55 -1.19 1.53
N PHE A 290 -9.04 -1.50 0.35
CA PHE A 290 -9.86 -2.67 0.07
C PHE A 290 -9.07 -3.73 -0.72
N SER A 291 -9.28 -5.02 -0.42
CA SER A 291 -9.14 -6.09 -1.42
C SER A 291 -10.35 -6.09 -2.34
N LEU A 292 -10.30 -6.80 -3.47
CA LEU A 292 -11.48 -6.92 -4.36
C LEU A 292 -12.68 -7.55 -3.64
N ASP A 293 -12.44 -8.58 -2.82
CA ASP A 293 -13.50 -9.27 -2.08
C ASP A 293 -14.12 -8.37 -1.01
N THR A 294 -13.29 -7.67 -0.21
CA THR A 294 -13.77 -6.74 0.81
C THR A 294 -14.51 -5.56 0.18
N LEU A 295 -14.06 -5.08 -0.99
CA LEU A 295 -14.77 -4.04 -1.74
C LEU A 295 -16.17 -4.51 -2.18
N ALA A 296 -16.26 -5.70 -2.75
CA ALA A 296 -17.53 -6.27 -3.17
C ALA A 296 -18.50 -6.47 -1.99
N ALA A 297 -18.00 -6.98 -0.87
CA ALA A 297 -18.75 -7.13 0.37
C ALA A 297 -19.25 -5.78 0.89
N PHE A 298 -18.36 -4.80 1.01
CA PHE A 298 -18.69 -3.47 1.51
C PHE A 298 -19.71 -2.75 0.61
N LEU A 299 -19.56 -2.81 -0.71
CA LEU A 299 -20.54 -2.26 -1.64
C LEU A 299 -21.92 -2.95 -1.54
N THR A 300 -21.96 -4.23 -1.14
CA THR A 300 -23.21 -5.02 -1.06
C THR A 300 -23.93 -4.79 0.27
N HIS A 301 -23.25 -4.88 1.41
CA HIS A 301 -23.87 -4.86 2.74
C HIS A 301 -23.15 -4.03 3.80
N GLY A 302 -22.02 -3.38 3.48
CA GLY A 302 -21.29 -2.54 4.42
C GLY A 302 -22.15 -1.39 4.98
N ARG A 303 -21.84 -0.96 6.19
CA ARG A 303 -22.49 0.18 6.86
C ARG A 303 -21.53 1.36 6.92
N VAL A 304 -22.08 2.55 6.67
CA VAL A 304 -21.32 3.79 6.72
C VAL A 304 -21.79 4.62 7.91
N GLU A 305 -21.16 4.38 9.06
CA GLU A 305 -21.45 5.09 10.30
C GLU A 305 -20.14 5.50 10.96
N SER A 306 -20.01 6.75 11.38
CA SER A 306 -18.80 7.22 12.06
C SER A 306 -19.07 7.43 13.56
N HIS A 307 -18.27 6.78 14.39
CA HIS A 307 -18.38 6.83 15.85
C HIS A 307 -17.15 7.48 16.52
N VAL A 308 -16.44 8.35 15.80
CA VAL A 308 -15.14 8.92 16.20
C VAL A 308 -15.18 9.57 17.60
N ALA A 309 -16.29 10.18 18.00
CA ALA A 309 -16.42 10.85 19.30
C ALA A 309 -16.25 9.90 20.52
N ALA A 310 -16.60 8.62 20.36
CA ALA A 310 -16.48 7.62 21.42
C ALA A 310 -15.13 6.89 21.45
N TRP A 311 -14.28 7.11 20.46
CA TRP A 311 -13.07 6.33 20.25
C TRP A 311 -12.02 6.44 21.39
N PRO A 312 -11.69 7.64 21.92
CA PRO A 312 -10.60 7.75 22.89
C PRO A 312 -10.82 6.88 24.14
N GLU A 313 -11.98 6.99 24.76
CA GLU A 313 -12.30 6.26 26.00
C GLU A 313 -12.35 4.74 25.77
N GLN A 314 -12.99 4.31 24.68
CA GLN A 314 -13.10 2.89 24.34
C GLN A 314 -11.74 2.27 24.02
N ALA A 315 -10.89 2.97 23.27
CA ALA A 315 -9.56 2.51 22.93
C ALA A 315 -8.66 2.39 24.16
N GLU A 316 -8.62 3.43 25.00
CA GLU A 316 -7.78 3.45 26.20
C GLU A 316 -8.14 2.33 27.16
N SER A 317 -9.44 2.16 27.47
CA SER A 317 -9.91 1.10 28.36
C SER A 317 -9.55 -0.30 27.86
N HIS A 318 -9.69 -0.54 26.54
CA HIS A 318 -9.34 -1.85 25.94
C HIS A 318 -7.84 -2.09 25.99
N LEU A 319 -7.01 -1.14 25.56
CA LEU A 319 -5.55 -1.29 25.54
C LEU A 319 -4.97 -1.48 26.94
N GLN A 320 -5.47 -0.71 27.91
CA GLN A 320 -5.10 -0.89 29.33
C GLN A 320 -5.40 -2.31 29.81
N ARG A 321 -6.59 -2.85 29.48
CA ARG A 321 -6.95 -4.21 29.87
C ARG A 321 -6.03 -5.26 29.24
N VAL A 322 -5.64 -5.08 27.98
CA VAL A 322 -4.68 -5.98 27.29
C VAL A 322 -3.30 -5.94 27.98
N GLU A 323 -2.82 -4.77 28.38
CA GLU A 323 -1.57 -4.61 29.12
C GLU A 323 -1.62 -5.24 30.52
N GLU A 324 -2.72 -5.06 31.26
CA GLU A 324 -2.94 -5.70 32.58
C GLU A 324 -2.88 -7.23 32.51
N LEU A 325 -3.25 -7.79 31.39
CA LEU A 325 -3.11 -9.23 31.11
C LEU A 325 -1.67 -9.65 30.82
N GLY A 326 -0.72 -8.72 30.80
CA GLY A 326 0.70 -8.97 30.53
C GLY A 326 1.00 -9.20 29.06
N ILE A 327 0.13 -8.75 28.14
CA ILE A 327 0.37 -8.78 26.69
C ILE A 327 1.12 -7.51 26.30
N ASN A 328 2.39 -7.64 25.92
CA ASN A 328 3.24 -6.52 25.52
C ASN A 328 3.02 -6.19 24.04
N LEU A 329 2.25 -5.15 23.77
CA LEU A 329 1.89 -4.73 22.40
C LEU A 329 3.08 -4.19 21.61
N ASP A 330 4.05 -3.53 22.26
CA ASP A 330 5.26 -3.02 21.60
C ASP A 330 6.14 -4.17 21.11
N ALA A 331 6.35 -5.19 21.96
CA ALA A 331 7.10 -6.38 21.56
C ALA A 331 6.41 -7.15 20.40
N ILE A 332 5.07 -7.15 20.38
CA ILE A 332 4.29 -7.73 19.27
C ILE A 332 4.48 -6.90 18.01
N ALA A 333 4.42 -5.58 18.10
CA ALA A 333 4.61 -4.68 16.96
C ALA A 333 6.01 -4.83 16.34
N ASP A 334 7.06 -4.88 17.17
CA ASP A 334 8.44 -5.10 16.72
C ASP A 334 8.60 -6.46 16.02
N ARG A 335 8.03 -7.53 16.59
CA ARG A 335 8.03 -8.86 15.98
C ARG A 335 7.29 -8.85 14.64
N LEU A 336 6.11 -8.27 14.56
CA LEU A 336 5.34 -8.15 13.33
C LEU A 336 6.12 -7.38 12.26
N GLN A 337 6.73 -6.26 12.61
CA GLN A 337 7.55 -5.51 11.66
C GLN A 337 8.66 -6.39 11.06
N GLN A 338 9.41 -7.11 11.89
CA GLN A 338 10.47 -7.98 11.41
C GLN A 338 9.96 -9.14 10.55
N GLU A 339 8.84 -9.76 10.93
CA GLU A 339 8.21 -10.84 10.17
C GLU A 339 7.77 -10.36 8.77
N TYR A 340 7.17 -9.17 8.71
CA TYR A 340 6.70 -8.59 7.46
C TYR A 340 7.84 -8.12 6.55
N LEU A 341 8.93 -7.56 7.12
CA LEU A 341 10.12 -7.22 6.35
C LEU A 341 10.73 -8.47 5.71
N ARG A 342 10.87 -9.56 6.47
CA ARG A 342 11.34 -10.86 5.93
C ARG A 342 10.39 -11.43 4.87
N ALA A 343 9.09 -11.30 5.07
CA ALA A 343 8.10 -11.75 4.09
C ALA A 343 8.21 -10.96 2.78
N SER A 344 8.42 -9.64 2.83
CA SER A 344 8.65 -8.80 1.64
C SER A 344 9.91 -9.22 0.89
N GLU A 345 11.04 -9.51 1.58
CA GLU A 345 12.25 -10.02 0.95
C GLU A 345 12.00 -11.35 0.22
N GLN A 346 11.32 -12.29 0.90
CA GLN A 346 11.00 -13.60 0.32
C GLN A 346 10.09 -13.47 -0.90
N GLN A 347 9.11 -12.58 -0.85
CA GLN A 347 8.19 -12.28 -1.94
C GLN A 347 8.93 -11.71 -3.15
N PHE A 348 9.80 -10.73 -2.93
CA PHE A 348 10.59 -10.12 -4.01
C PHE A 348 11.52 -11.14 -4.70
N GLN A 349 12.16 -12.01 -3.90
CA GLN A 349 12.95 -13.13 -4.43
C GLN A 349 12.10 -14.14 -5.21
N ALA A 350 10.86 -14.40 -4.77
CA ALA A 350 9.94 -15.29 -5.45
C ALA A 350 9.55 -14.75 -6.83
N ILE A 351 9.25 -13.44 -6.93
CA ILE A 351 8.98 -12.75 -8.20
C ILE A 351 10.17 -12.90 -9.16
N THR A 352 11.39 -12.60 -8.68
CA THR A 352 12.61 -12.70 -9.50
C THR A 352 12.82 -14.13 -10.03
N ARG A 353 12.65 -15.14 -9.17
CA ARG A 353 12.72 -16.56 -9.58
C ARG A 353 11.63 -16.91 -10.61
N ARG A 354 10.42 -16.35 -10.42
CA ARG A 354 9.31 -16.60 -11.33
C ARG A 354 9.55 -16.01 -12.72
N ILE A 355 10.03 -14.80 -12.80
CA ILE A 355 10.42 -14.15 -14.05
C ILE A 355 11.53 -14.96 -14.75
N SER A 356 12.53 -15.42 -14.01
CA SER A 356 13.60 -16.24 -14.57
C SER A 356 13.07 -17.55 -15.19
N ARG A 357 12.15 -18.23 -14.52
CA ARG A 357 11.49 -19.45 -15.06
C ARG A 357 10.66 -19.13 -16.30
N LYS A 358 9.84 -18.08 -16.25
CA LYS A 358 9.01 -17.66 -17.37
C LYS A 358 9.86 -17.30 -18.59
N ARG A 359 10.98 -16.63 -18.39
CA ARG A 359 11.98 -16.37 -19.41
C ARG A 359 12.45 -17.66 -20.10
N GLU A 360 12.87 -18.68 -19.30
CA GLU A 360 13.33 -19.96 -19.85
C GLU A 360 12.21 -20.69 -20.61
N GLU A 361 10.98 -20.65 -20.11
CA GLU A 361 9.81 -21.24 -20.76
C GLU A 361 9.56 -20.60 -22.15
N LEU A 362 9.58 -19.27 -22.19
CA LEU A 362 9.41 -18.51 -23.42
C LEU A 362 10.56 -18.77 -24.41
N GLU A 363 11.82 -18.70 -23.99
CA GLU A 363 12.98 -19.00 -24.82
C GLU A 363 12.86 -20.39 -25.47
N LYS A 364 12.47 -21.42 -24.70
CA LYS A 364 12.25 -22.79 -25.23
C LYS A 364 11.08 -22.86 -26.19
N ALA A 365 9.99 -22.17 -25.93
CA ALA A 365 8.80 -22.14 -26.79
C ALA A 365 9.13 -21.50 -28.14
N TRP A 366 9.83 -20.37 -28.14
CA TRP A 366 10.25 -19.70 -29.38
C TRP A 366 11.28 -20.46 -30.18
N GLN A 367 12.24 -21.11 -29.53
CA GLN A 367 13.19 -22.00 -30.21
C GLN A 367 12.47 -23.15 -30.94
N ARG A 368 11.45 -23.75 -30.32
CA ARG A 368 10.64 -24.82 -30.96
C ARG A 368 9.82 -24.30 -32.15
N ALA A 369 9.33 -23.07 -32.07
CA ALA A 369 8.56 -22.43 -33.14
C ALA A 369 9.44 -21.92 -34.30
N GLY A 370 10.78 -22.07 -34.24
CA GLY A 370 11.70 -21.63 -35.28
C GLY A 370 11.77 -20.11 -35.46
N VAL A 371 11.33 -19.34 -34.47
CA VAL A 371 11.36 -17.89 -34.52
C VAL A 371 12.73 -17.39 -34.08
N HIS A 372 13.51 -16.92 -35.07
CA HIS A 372 14.80 -16.27 -34.86
C HIS A 372 14.63 -14.76 -35.09
N GLY A 373 14.69 -13.96 -34.06
CA GLY A 373 14.66 -12.48 -34.14
C GLY A 373 13.57 -11.81 -33.34
N THR A 374 13.55 -10.47 -33.33
CA THR A 374 12.73 -9.59 -32.51
C THR A 374 11.27 -9.44 -32.93
N ALA A 375 10.80 -10.14 -33.95
CA ALA A 375 9.42 -10.03 -34.44
C ALA A 375 8.49 -10.98 -33.68
N VAL A 376 7.66 -10.44 -32.81
CA VAL A 376 6.55 -11.16 -32.19
C VAL A 376 5.46 -11.41 -33.23
N HIS A 377 5.20 -12.67 -33.58
CA HIS A 377 4.09 -13.01 -34.47
C HIS A 377 2.86 -13.34 -33.63
N PRO A 378 1.74 -12.60 -33.74
CA PRO A 378 0.53 -12.78 -32.89
C PRO A 378 -0.02 -14.23 -32.92
N ALA A 379 0.20 -14.98 -33.99
CA ALA A 379 -0.27 -16.37 -34.13
C ALA A 379 0.42 -17.37 -33.19
N ILE A 380 1.59 -17.04 -32.61
CA ILE A 380 2.33 -17.96 -31.73
C ILE A 380 1.78 -17.89 -30.29
N MET A 381 1.18 -16.77 -29.91
CA MET A 381 0.58 -16.58 -28.60
C MET A 381 -0.64 -17.50 -28.38
N THR A 382 -1.29 -17.98 -29.43
CA THR A 382 -2.46 -18.87 -29.35
C THR A 382 -2.09 -20.36 -29.18
N GLU A 383 -0.84 -20.75 -29.41
CA GLU A 383 -0.37 -22.14 -29.30
C GLU A 383 0.30 -22.48 -27.96
N LEU A 384 0.49 -21.52 -27.08
CA LEU A 384 1.01 -21.80 -25.75
C LEU A 384 -0.06 -22.54 -24.91
N PRO A 385 0.28 -23.66 -24.26
CA PRO A 385 -0.68 -24.43 -23.49
C PRO A 385 -1.15 -23.61 -22.29
N THR A 386 -2.38 -23.09 -22.36
CA THR A 386 -3.07 -22.54 -21.17
C THR A 386 -3.40 -23.71 -20.25
N GLN A 387 -2.55 -23.99 -19.27
CA GLN A 387 -2.92 -24.85 -18.16
C GLN A 387 -3.99 -24.12 -17.35
N ARG A 388 -5.26 -24.33 -17.67
CA ARG A 388 -6.34 -23.99 -16.76
C ARG A 388 -6.24 -24.94 -15.56
N PRO A 389 -6.06 -24.43 -14.33
CA PRO A 389 -6.21 -25.29 -13.18
C PRO A 389 -7.65 -25.81 -13.15
N ALA A 390 -7.81 -27.13 -13.05
CA ALA A 390 -9.11 -27.74 -12.81
C ALA A 390 -9.60 -27.25 -11.45
N VAL A 391 -10.67 -26.46 -11.48
CA VAL A 391 -11.44 -26.10 -10.28
C VAL A 391 -12.03 -27.39 -9.72
N ARG A 392 -11.60 -27.82 -8.59
CA ARG A 392 -12.31 -28.76 -7.69
C ARG A 392 -12.76 -28.03 -6.45
#